data_27a79df589ab5ebf73869968a1429213
#
_entry.id   27a79df589ab5ebf73869968a1429213
#
_cell.length_a   1.000
_cell.length_b   1.000
_cell.length_c   1.000
_cell.angle_alpha   90.00
_cell.angle_beta   90.00
_cell.angle_gamma   90.00
#
_symmetry.space_group_name_H-M   'P 1'
#
loop_
_entity.id
_entity.type
_entity.pdbx_description
1 polymer ?
#
loop_
_entity_poly.entity_id
_entity_poly.type
_entity_poly.pdbx_seq_one_letter_code
_entity_poly.pdbx_strand_id
1 'polypeptide(L)'
;MKLKREVGVLGLSANIVNIIIGGGIFVLPAIVAANLGASSSIAYLFCGFVMLLVMACFAELGSVYTGSGGSYNYIESSFGKFPGFLTSILIVLASFTGDAAVANAAVDILSTFLPVFKNFWVHFFFFILLFFGFGYINIIGLKKGVGFVKIITLFKLAPLLLIIVFGFTEVEVSNLYWETIPGPAKIGEMSLILFFAFVGAEKGLSLSGEVIHP
;
A
#
# COMPACT_ATOMS: atom_id res chain seq x y z
N MET A 1 -0.36 -8.68 28.74
CA MET A 1 -0.27 -7.21 28.77
C MET A 1 -1.56 -6.67 28.17
N LYS A 2 -2.31 -5.81 28.87
CA LYS A 2 -3.49 -5.16 28.26
C LYS A 2 -2.97 -4.00 27.41
N LEU A 3 -3.27 -4.01 26.10
CA LEU A 3 -2.97 -2.89 25.23
C LEU A 3 -3.74 -1.65 25.68
N LYS A 4 -3.08 -0.49 25.66
CA LYS A 4 -3.75 0.78 25.93
C LYS A 4 -4.53 1.20 24.71
N ARG A 5 -5.81 1.48 24.88
CA ARG A 5 -6.68 2.01 23.84
C ARG A 5 -6.54 3.53 23.77
N GLU A 6 -5.71 4.00 22.84
CA GLU A 6 -5.38 5.43 22.70
C GLU A 6 -5.65 5.96 21.28
N VAL A 7 -5.99 5.10 20.32
CA VAL A 7 -6.16 5.47 18.91
C VAL A 7 -7.62 5.78 18.63
N GLY A 8 -7.93 7.04 18.35
CA GLY A 8 -9.26 7.48 17.89
C GLY A 8 -9.46 7.22 16.40
N VAL A 9 -10.70 7.37 15.91
CA VAL A 9 -11.10 7.16 14.50
C VAL A 9 -10.22 7.93 13.53
N LEU A 10 -9.97 9.22 13.78
CA LEU A 10 -9.10 10.05 12.92
C LEU A 10 -7.65 9.55 12.88
N GLY A 11 -7.14 9.06 14.02
CA GLY A 11 -5.80 8.48 14.09
C GLY A 11 -5.68 7.19 13.29
N LEU A 12 -6.68 6.32 13.40
CA LEU A 12 -6.75 5.08 12.64
C LEU A 12 -6.89 5.35 11.14
N SER A 13 -7.80 6.25 10.76
CA SER A 13 -8.01 6.63 9.35
C SER A 13 -6.73 7.22 8.73
N ALA A 14 -6.06 8.13 9.43
CA ALA A 14 -4.81 8.70 8.97
C ALA A 14 -3.70 7.64 8.80
N ASN A 15 -3.64 6.68 9.73
CA ASN A 15 -2.68 5.57 9.63
C ASN A 15 -3.00 4.66 8.44
N ILE A 16 -4.26 4.30 8.22
CA ILE A 16 -4.69 3.49 7.07
C ILE A 16 -4.34 4.21 5.76
N VAL A 17 -4.68 5.49 5.62
CA VAL A 17 -4.32 6.31 4.45
C VAL A 17 -2.81 6.32 4.23
N ASN A 18 -2.02 6.49 5.30
CA ASN A 18 -0.57 6.47 5.21
C ASN A 18 -0.01 5.10 4.77
N ILE A 19 -0.65 4.01 5.15
CA ILE A 19 -0.26 2.65 4.74
C ILE A 19 -0.61 2.41 3.27
N ILE A 20 -1.83 2.78 2.82
CA ILE A 20 -2.28 2.61 1.44
C ILE A 20 -1.41 3.44 0.48
N ILE A 21 -1.09 4.69 0.83
CA ILE A 21 -0.21 5.54 0.02
C ILE A 21 1.24 5.04 0.17
N GLY A 22 1.53 3.97 -0.54
CA GLY A 22 2.85 3.32 -0.64
C GLY A 22 3.52 3.58 -2.00
N GLY A 23 4.51 2.74 -2.34
CA GLY A 23 5.25 2.83 -3.62
C GLY A 23 4.38 2.59 -4.85
N GLY A 24 3.31 1.79 -4.72
CA GLY A 24 2.44 1.44 -5.83
C GLY A 24 1.80 2.65 -6.54
N ILE A 25 1.36 3.66 -5.79
CA ILE A 25 0.72 4.85 -6.39
C ILE A 25 1.68 5.71 -7.21
N PHE A 26 2.99 5.61 -6.98
CA PHE A 26 3.99 6.36 -7.75
C PHE A 26 4.46 5.64 -9.00
N VAL A 27 4.38 4.31 -9.04
CA VAL A 27 4.94 3.49 -10.12
C VAL A 27 3.85 2.95 -11.04
N LEU A 28 2.75 2.44 -10.47
CA LEU A 28 1.72 1.74 -11.24
C LEU A 28 0.92 2.61 -12.21
N PRO A 29 0.62 3.89 -11.94
CA PRO A 29 -0.10 4.72 -12.91
C PRO A 29 0.59 4.77 -14.27
N ALA A 30 1.91 4.93 -14.31
CA ALA A 30 2.67 4.95 -15.56
C ALA A 30 2.60 3.60 -16.29
N ILE A 31 2.73 2.49 -15.55
CA ILE A 31 2.67 1.14 -16.12
C ILE A 31 1.28 0.86 -16.70
N VAL A 32 0.23 1.16 -15.96
CA VAL A 32 -1.15 0.90 -16.36
C VAL A 32 -1.54 1.79 -17.54
N ALA A 33 -1.16 3.08 -17.51
CA ALA A 33 -1.40 4.00 -18.61
C ALA A 33 -0.67 3.59 -19.90
N ALA A 34 0.56 3.12 -19.82
CA ALA A 34 1.32 2.61 -20.97
C ALA A 34 0.68 1.37 -21.61
N ASN A 35 -0.06 0.57 -20.85
CA ASN A 35 -0.70 -0.67 -21.33
C ASN A 35 -2.16 -0.50 -21.75
N LEU A 36 -2.90 0.40 -21.10
CA LEU A 36 -4.34 0.57 -21.30
C LEU A 36 -4.71 1.95 -21.87
N GLY A 37 -3.78 2.91 -21.95
CA GLY A 37 -4.08 4.27 -22.35
C GLY A 37 -5.20 4.90 -21.52
N ALA A 38 -6.13 5.61 -22.14
CA ALA A 38 -7.29 6.23 -21.50
C ALA A 38 -8.21 5.22 -20.78
N SER A 39 -8.22 3.95 -21.21
CA SER A 39 -9.00 2.89 -20.57
C SER A 39 -8.46 2.46 -19.19
N SER A 40 -7.32 3.01 -18.76
CA SER A 40 -6.77 2.80 -17.39
C SER A 40 -7.79 3.13 -16.31
N SER A 41 -8.63 4.15 -16.54
CA SER A 41 -9.69 4.57 -15.63
C SER A 41 -10.65 3.44 -15.27
N ILE A 42 -10.96 2.55 -16.22
CA ILE A 42 -11.83 1.37 -15.98
C ILE A 42 -11.17 0.43 -14.97
N ALA A 43 -9.87 0.12 -15.16
CA ALA A 43 -9.14 -0.76 -14.27
C ALA A 43 -9.06 -0.17 -12.85
N TYR A 44 -8.82 1.14 -12.72
CA TYR A 44 -8.83 1.83 -11.43
C TYR A 44 -10.19 1.77 -10.74
N LEU A 45 -11.27 2.07 -11.46
CA LEU A 45 -12.63 2.02 -10.91
C LEU A 45 -13.01 0.59 -10.50
N PHE A 46 -12.68 -0.39 -11.32
CA PHE A 46 -12.93 -1.80 -11.01
C PHE A 46 -12.17 -2.24 -9.75
N CYS A 47 -10.86 -1.98 -9.67
CA CYS A 47 -10.07 -2.32 -8.50
C CYS A 47 -10.54 -1.58 -7.25
N GLY A 48 -10.83 -0.28 -7.36
CA GLY A 48 -11.35 0.52 -6.26
C GLY A 48 -12.68 0.00 -5.75
N PHE A 49 -13.59 -0.38 -6.64
CA PHE A 49 -14.88 -0.97 -6.27
C PHE A 49 -14.72 -2.32 -5.54
N VAL A 50 -13.89 -3.22 -6.09
CA VAL A 50 -13.64 -4.53 -5.44
C VAL A 50 -12.99 -4.34 -4.07
N MET A 51 -11.99 -3.43 -3.96
CA MET A 51 -11.37 -3.13 -2.66
C MET A 51 -12.34 -2.51 -1.67
N LEU A 52 -13.28 -1.67 -2.12
CA LEU A 52 -14.32 -1.12 -1.27
C LEU A 52 -15.20 -2.23 -0.68
N LEU A 53 -15.59 -3.23 -1.49
CA LEU A 53 -16.34 -4.39 -1.00
C LEU A 53 -15.53 -5.21 0.01
N VAL A 54 -14.25 -5.47 -0.28
CA VAL A 54 -13.36 -6.18 0.65
C VAL A 54 -13.24 -5.41 1.97
N MET A 55 -13.04 -4.09 1.91
CA MET A 55 -12.94 -3.27 3.12
C MET A 55 -14.25 -3.18 3.91
N ALA A 56 -15.40 -3.22 3.25
CA ALA A 56 -16.69 -3.30 3.91
C ALA A 56 -16.84 -4.61 4.72
N CYS A 57 -16.41 -5.75 4.13
CA CYS A 57 -16.37 -7.02 4.86
C CYS A 57 -15.43 -6.97 6.08
N PHE A 58 -14.25 -6.37 5.91
CA PHE A 58 -13.32 -6.20 7.03
C PHE A 58 -13.85 -5.24 8.11
N ALA A 59 -14.57 -4.19 7.74
CA ALA A 59 -15.17 -3.27 8.69
C ALA A 59 -16.22 -3.99 9.57
N GLU A 60 -17.03 -4.85 8.95
CA GLU A 60 -18.00 -5.67 9.69
C GLU A 60 -17.31 -6.67 10.62
N LEU A 61 -16.31 -7.40 10.14
CA LEU A 61 -15.52 -8.32 10.96
C LEU A 61 -14.82 -7.60 12.11
N GLY A 62 -14.27 -6.41 11.88
CA GLY A 62 -13.62 -5.59 12.90
C GLY A 62 -14.56 -5.12 14.00
N SER A 63 -15.86 -4.95 13.71
CA SER A 63 -16.88 -4.61 14.72
C SER A 63 -17.21 -5.79 15.64
N VAL A 64 -17.05 -7.02 15.16
CA VAL A 64 -17.34 -8.25 15.94
C VAL A 64 -16.10 -8.72 16.71
N TYR A 65 -14.93 -8.68 16.05
CA TYR A 65 -13.67 -9.16 16.60
C TYR A 65 -12.77 -7.99 16.99
N THR A 66 -12.80 -7.60 18.26
CA THR A 66 -12.03 -6.46 18.79
C THR A 66 -10.61 -6.81 19.27
N GLY A 67 -10.12 -8.01 18.97
CA GLY A 67 -8.79 -8.48 19.35
C GLY A 67 -7.69 -8.03 18.38
N SER A 68 -6.45 -7.92 18.87
CA SER A 68 -5.27 -7.72 18.03
C SER A 68 -4.97 -8.97 17.21
N GLY A 69 -4.59 -8.79 15.93
CA GLY A 69 -4.24 -9.91 15.04
C GLY A 69 -4.83 -9.80 13.63
N GLY A 70 -5.77 -8.88 13.44
CA GLY A 70 -6.34 -8.58 12.11
C GLY A 70 -6.85 -9.82 11.38
N SER A 71 -6.55 -9.91 10.10
CA SER A 71 -7.05 -10.94 9.17
C SER A 71 -6.77 -12.38 9.66
N TYR A 72 -5.65 -12.62 10.36
CA TYR A 72 -5.35 -13.92 10.93
C TYR A 72 -6.43 -14.38 11.90
N ASN A 73 -6.77 -13.54 12.88
CA ASN A 73 -7.76 -13.89 13.90
C ASN A 73 -9.15 -14.11 13.31
N TYR A 74 -9.52 -13.35 12.29
CA TYR A 74 -10.81 -13.50 11.62
C TYR A 74 -10.93 -14.86 10.92
N ILE A 75 -9.87 -15.26 10.22
CA ILE A 75 -9.86 -16.54 9.50
C ILE A 75 -9.72 -17.71 10.47
N GLU A 76 -8.88 -17.62 11.50
CA GLU A 76 -8.74 -18.68 12.49
C GLU A 76 -10.04 -18.92 13.25
N SER A 77 -10.74 -17.86 13.67
CA SER A 77 -12.01 -17.98 14.40
C SER A 77 -13.15 -18.53 13.55
N SER A 78 -13.16 -18.24 12.23
CA SER A 78 -14.24 -18.64 11.33
C SER A 78 -14.00 -20.00 10.68
N PHE A 79 -12.77 -20.33 10.32
CA PHE A 79 -12.41 -21.51 9.53
C PHE A 79 -11.46 -22.49 10.24
N GLY A 80 -10.98 -22.13 11.43
CA GLY A 80 -10.11 -22.99 12.24
C GLY A 80 -8.61 -22.71 12.06
N LYS A 81 -7.80 -23.46 12.83
CA LYS A 81 -6.35 -23.19 12.98
C LYS A 81 -5.54 -23.33 11.69
N PHE A 82 -5.85 -24.32 10.84
CA PHE A 82 -5.08 -24.57 9.62
C PHE A 82 -5.23 -23.44 8.59
N PRO A 83 -6.45 -22.98 8.23
CA PRO A 83 -6.60 -21.79 7.38
C PRO A 83 -5.99 -20.52 7.99
N GLY A 84 -6.10 -20.32 9.30
CA GLY A 84 -5.44 -19.21 9.99
C GLY A 84 -3.92 -19.26 9.82
N PHE A 85 -3.29 -20.40 10.05
CA PHE A 85 -1.86 -20.60 9.86
C PHE A 85 -1.43 -20.32 8.41
N LEU A 86 -2.16 -20.87 7.43
CA LEU A 86 -1.89 -20.64 6.00
C LEU A 86 -1.96 -19.15 5.66
N THR A 87 -2.97 -18.45 6.18
CA THR A 87 -3.13 -17.00 6.00
C THR A 87 -1.92 -16.23 6.55
N SER A 88 -1.41 -16.62 7.73
CA SER A 88 -0.22 -15.99 8.30
C SER A 88 1.01 -16.13 7.40
N ILE A 89 1.23 -17.33 6.84
CA ILE A 89 2.33 -17.56 5.89
C ILE A 89 2.16 -16.69 4.66
N LEU A 90 0.96 -16.64 4.07
CA LEU A 90 0.69 -15.85 2.89
C LEU A 90 0.89 -14.34 3.13
N ILE A 91 0.45 -13.83 4.29
CA ILE A 91 0.67 -12.42 4.68
C ILE A 91 2.16 -12.11 4.80
N VAL A 92 2.94 -13.00 5.41
CA VAL A 92 4.39 -12.83 5.56
C VAL A 92 5.07 -12.81 4.19
N LEU A 93 4.76 -13.78 3.32
CA LEU A 93 5.30 -13.85 1.98
C LEU A 93 4.92 -12.63 1.14
N ALA A 94 3.66 -12.20 1.19
CA ALA A 94 3.18 -11.00 0.49
C ALA A 94 3.88 -9.74 1.00
N SER A 95 4.16 -9.64 2.30
CA SER A 95 4.89 -8.51 2.86
C SER A 95 6.34 -8.48 2.37
N PHE A 96 7.06 -9.59 2.43
CA PHE A 96 8.44 -9.66 1.93
C PHE A 96 8.56 -9.34 0.44
N THR A 97 7.68 -9.92 -0.38
CA THR A 97 7.69 -9.66 -1.83
C THR A 97 7.30 -8.22 -2.16
N GLY A 98 6.31 -7.67 -1.45
CA GLY A 98 5.88 -6.29 -1.60
C GLY A 98 6.97 -5.29 -1.20
N ASP A 99 7.61 -5.48 -0.05
CA ASP A 99 8.70 -4.61 0.41
C ASP A 99 9.91 -4.68 -0.52
N ALA A 100 10.24 -5.88 -1.03
CA ALA A 100 11.29 -6.06 -2.02
C ALA A 100 10.97 -5.34 -3.34
N ALA A 101 9.72 -5.41 -3.82
CA ALA A 101 9.29 -4.71 -5.04
C ALA A 101 9.42 -3.19 -4.89
N VAL A 102 8.96 -2.63 -3.75
CA VAL A 102 9.08 -1.18 -3.47
C VAL A 102 10.53 -0.76 -3.36
N ALA A 103 11.39 -1.55 -2.70
CA ALA A 103 12.80 -1.25 -2.56
C ALA A 103 13.52 -1.26 -3.92
N ASN A 104 13.23 -2.23 -4.79
CA ASN A 104 13.78 -2.27 -6.15
C ASN A 104 13.30 -1.06 -6.98
N ALA A 105 12.00 -0.75 -6.97
CA ALA A 105 11.46 0.41 -7.67
C ALA A 105 12.14 1.72 -7.22
N ALA A 106 12.43 1.86 -5.92
CA ALA A 106 13.15 3.03 -5.41
C ALA A 106 14.58 3.12 -5.98
N VAL A 107 15.29 2.00 -6.09
CA VAL A 107 16.64 1.96 -6.68
C VAL A 107 16.59 2.22 -8.18
N ASP A 108 15.60 1.70 -8.89
CA ASP A 108 15.42 1.96 -10.32
C ASP A 108 15.23 3.46 -10.57
N ILE A 109 14.39 4.14 -9.77
CA ILE A 109 14.23 5.59 -9.83
C ILE A 109 15.54 6.31 -9.52
N LEU A 110 16.26 5.92 -8.46
CA LEU A 110 17.57 6.50 -8.13
C LEU A 110 18.60 6.30 -9.24
N SER A 111 18.57 5.17 -9.92
CA SER A 111 19.50 4.85 -11.02
C SER A 111 19.33 5.77 -12.24
N THR A 112 18.16 6.40 -12.39
CA THR A 112 17.93 7.37 -13.48
C THR A 112 18.66 8.69 -13.22
N PHE A 113 18.82 9.08 -11.96
CA PHE A 113 19.53 10.31 -11.55
C PHE A 113 21.01 10.05 -11.23
N LEU A 114 21.31 8.88 -10.67
CA LEU A 114 22.62 8.51 -10.19
C LEU A 114 23.04 7.14 -10.81
N PRO A 115 23.74 7.14 -11.96
CA PRO A 115 24.10 5.92 -12.67
C PRO A 115 24.90 4.91 -11.84
N VAL A 116 25.53 5.33 -10.74
CA VAL A 116 26.27 4.44 -9.83
C VAL A 116 25.37 3.33 -9.24
N PHE A 117 24.05 3.56 -9.11
CA PHE A 117 23.09 2.56 -8.65
C PHE A 117 22.81 1.44 -9.66
N LYS A 118 23.30 1.54 -10.89
CA LYS A 118 23.29 0.41 -11.86
C LYS A 118 24.31 -0.67 -11.51
N ASN A 119 25.29 -0.35 -10.65
CA ASN A 119 26.28 -1.32 -10.22
C ASN A 119 25.68 -2.26 -9.17
N PHE A 120 25.82 -3.58 -9.38
CA PHE A 120 25.31 -4.63 -8.49
C PHE A 120 25.75 -4.46 -7.03
N TRP A 121 27.01 -4.12 -6.79
CA TRP A 121 27.53 -3.99 -5.43
C TRP A 121 26.96 -2.77 -4.71
N VAL A 122 26.80 -1.65 -5.42
CA VAL A 122 26.17 -0.44 -4.86
C VAL A 122 24.72 -0.73 -4.48
N HIS A 123 23.99 -1.40 -5.35
CA HIS A 123 22.61 -1.85 -5.14
C HIS A 123 22.52 -2.76 -3.90
N PHE A 124 23.38 -3.77 -3.82
CA PHE A 124 23.42 -4.71 -2.71
C PHE A 124 23.72 -4.02 -1.35
N PHE A 125 24.76 -3.19 -1.30
CA PHE A 125 25.08 -2.45 -0.07
C PHE A 125 24.01 -1.43 0.31
N PHE A 126 23.36 -0.81 -0.66
CA PHE A 126 22.24 0.08 -0.42
C PHE A 126 21.07 -0.65 0.28
N PHE A 127 20.71 -1.85 -0.18
CA PHE A 127 19.68 -2.64 0.48
C PHE A 127 20.07 -3.05 1.90
N ILE A 128 21.30 -3.47 2.13
CA ILE A 128 21.79 -3.75 3.47
C ILE A 128 21.61 -2.52 4.37
N LEU A 129 22.08 -1.36 3.92
CA LEU A 129 21.97 -0.12 4.68
C LEU A 129 20.51 0.25 4.96
N LEU A 130 19.63 0.12 3.98
CA LEU A 130 18.22 0.45 4.08
C LEU A 130 17.50 -0.46 5.08
N PHE A 131 17.60 -1.78 4.92
CA PHE A 131 16.89 -2.72 5.78
C PHE A 131 17.47 -2.78 7.20
N PHE A 132 18.79 -2.80 7.35
CA PHE A 132 19.40 -2.74 8.68
C PHE A 132 19.20 -1.38 9.34
N GLY A 133 19.22 -0.28 8.58
CA GLY A 133 18.92 1.05 9.08
C GLY A 133 17.50 1.16 9.63
N PHE A 134 16.50 0.71 8.89
CA PHE A 134 15.11 0.68 9.38
C PHE A 134 14.94 -0.30 10.56
N GLY A 135 15.58 -1.46 10.51
CA GLY A 135 15.58 -2.40 11.62
C GLY A 135 16.14 -1.78 12.90
N TYR A 136 17.27 -1.08 12.80
CA TYR A 136 17.89 -0.38 13.93
C TYR A 136 17.01 0.73 14.49
N ILE A 137 16.41 1.56 13.62
CA ILE A 137 15.46 2.61 14.02
C ILE A 137 14.25 2.00 14.75
N ASN A 138 13.77 0.85 14.29
CA ASN A 138 12.64 0.15 14.91
C ASN A 138 13.00 -0.36 16.32
N ILE A 139 14.19 -0.92 16.52
CA ILE A 139 14.66 -1.42 17.83
C ILE A 139 14.80 -0.28 18.84
N ILE A 140 15.34 0.87 18.44
CA ILE A 140 15.50 2.04 19.33
C ILE A 140 14.14 2.59 19.76
N GLY A 141 13.09 2.33 18.98
CA GLY A 141 11.74 2.81 19.24
C GLY A 141 11.65 4.34 19.19
N LEU A 142 11.20 4.86 18.10
CA LEU A 142 10.91 6.30 17.98
C LEU A 142 9.71 6.65 18.85
N LYS A 143 9.91 6.86 20.13
CA LYS A 143 8.90 7.39 21.08
C LYS A 143 8.31 8.74 20.65
N LYS A 144 8.87 9.37 19.63
CA LYS A 144 8.39 10.61 19.00
C LYS A 144 7.65 10.34 17.67
N GLY A 145 7.16 9.12 17.45
CA GLY A 145 6.68 8.63 16.16
C GLY A 145 5.52 9.41 15.52
N VAL A 146 4.62 10.01 16.30
CA VAL A 146 3.45 10.72 15.74
C VAL A 146 3.86 11.94 14.89
N GLY A 147 4.88 12.69 15.31
CA GLY A 147 5.41 13.82 14.54
C GLY A 147 6.11 13.38 13.25
N PHE A 148 6.92 12.33 13.33
CA PHE A 148 7.64 11.76 12.20
C PHE A 148 6.70 11.17 11.14
N VAL A 149 5.67 10.43 11.57
CA VAL A 149 4.63 9.89 10.65
C VAL A 149 3.91 11.03 9.93
N LYS A 150 3.56 12.11 10.62
CA LYS A 150 2.93 13.28 9.98
C LYS A 150 3.81 13.92 8.90
N ILE A 151 5.10 14.07 9.18
CA ILE A 151 6.06 14.64 8.23
C ILE A 151 6.19 13.73 7.01
N ILE A 152 6.38 12.42 7.20
CA ILE A 152 6.45 11.47 6.10
C ILE A 152 5.16 11.47 5.27
N THR A 153 4.00 11.53 5.91
CA THR A 153 2.71 11.59 5.22
C THR A 153 2.61 12.85 4.36
N LEU A 154 3.05 13.99 4.87
CA LEU A 154 3.10 15.22 4.09
C LEU A 154 4.02 15.10 2.87
N PHE A 155 5.23 14.54 3.06
CA PHE A 155 6.16 14.29 1.95
C PHE A 155 5.63 13.30 0.91
N LYS A 156 4.82 12.34 1.30
CA LYS A 156 4.15 11.42 0.36
C LYS A 156 3.02 12.11 -0.41
N LEU A 157 2.23 12.94 0.27
CA LEU A 157 1.08 13.61 -0.35
C LEU A 157 1.49 14.79 -1.23
N ALA A 158 2.55 15.51 -0.88
CA ALA A 158 2.99 16.69 -1.62
C ALA A 158 3.22 16.43 -3.12
N PRO A 159 4.00 15.42 -3.56
CA PRO A 159 4.19 15.15 -4.98
C PRO A 159 2.90 14.73 -5.67
N LEU A 160 2.01 14.00 -4.99
CA LEU A 160 0.70 13.61 -5.57
C LEU A 160 -0.19 14.83 -5.79
N LEU A 161 -0.24 15.75 -4.83
CA LEU A 161 -0.98 16.99 -4.98
C LEU A 161 -0.39 17.88 -6.08
N LEU A 162 0.94 17.94 -6.18
CA LEU A 162 1.62 18.68 -7.27
C LEU A 162 1.25 18.09 -8.64
N ILE A 163 1.27 16.77 -8.79
CA ILE A 163 0.86 16.12 -10.05
C ILE A 163 -0.60 16.41 -10.37
N ILE A 164 -1.50 16.42 -9.38
CA ILE A 164 -2.91 16.76 -9.60
C ILE A 164 -3.04 18.22 -10.04
N VAL A 165 -2.43 19.16 -9.31
CA VAL A 165 -2.58 20.60 -9.58
C VAL A 165 -1.96 20.99 -10.93
N PHE A 166 -0.72 20.57 -11.19
CA PHE A 166 -0.04 20.93 -12.44
C PHE A 166 -0.50 20.06 -13.61
N GLY A 167 -0.73 18.75 -13.38
CA GLY A 167 -1.21 17.86 -14.43
C GLY A 167 -2.61 18.20 -14.91
N PHE A 168 -3.46 18.77 -14.04
CA PHE A 168 -4.81 19.18 -14.43
C PHE A 168 -4.80 20.29 -15.50
N THR A 169 -3.79 21.14 -15.52
CA THR A 169 -3.64 22.21 -16.52
C THR A 169 -3.17 21.70 -17.88
N GLU A 170 -2.55 20.52 -17.92
CA GLU A 170 -2.02 19.88 -19.13
C GLU A 170 -2.94 18.78 -19.68
N VAL A 171 -4.16 18.65 -19.14
CA VAL A 171 -5.12 17.65 -19.60
C VAL A 171 -5.65 18.05 -20.98
N GLU A 172 -5.26 17.31 -21.99
CA GLU A 172 -5.86 17.39 -23.33
C GLU A 172 -7.05 16.42 -23.41
N VAL A 173 -8.19 16.93 -23.85
CA VAL A 173 -9.42 16.13 -24.01
C VAL A 173 -9.21 14.98 -25.00
N SER A 174 -8.32 15.16 -25.97
CA SER A 174 -7.91 14.12 -26.93
C SER A 174 -7.35 12.87 -26.25
N ASN A 175 -6.63 13.03 -25.12
CA ASN A 175 -6.06 11.92 -24.37
C ASN A 175 -7.10 11.10 -23.59
N LEU A 176 -8.33 11.59 -23.47
CA LEU A 176 -9.44 10.89 -22.83
C LEU A 176 -10.26 10.01 -23.80
N TYR A 177 -10.03 10.15 -25.11
CA TYR A 177 -10.72 9.31 -26.09
C TYR A 177 -10.13 7.90 -26.10
N TRP A 178 -11.00 6.93 -26.09
CA TRP A 178 -10.64 5.52 -26.21
C TRP A 178 -10.53 5.14 -27.68
N GLU A 179 -9.32 5.12 -28.19
CA GLU A 179 -9.08 4.67 -29.57
C GLU A 179 -9.44 3.20 -29.75
N THR A 180 -9.12 2.38 -28.74
CA THR A 180 -9.47 0.96 -28.69
C THR A 180 -9.83 0.57 -27.25
N ILE A 181 -10.90 -0.22 -27.09
CA ILE A 181 -11.21 -0.83 -25.79
C ILE A 181 -10.37 -2.08 -25.67
N PRO A 182 -9.44 -2.15 -24.67
CA PRO A 182 -8.65 -3.34 -24.47
C PRO A 182 -9.53 -4.55 -24.17
N GLY A 183 -9.11 -5.72 -24.64
CA GLY A 183 -9.83 -6.96 -24.33
C GLY A 183 -9.89 -7.24 -22.82
N PRO A 184 -10.92 -7.98 -22.34
CA PRO A 184 -11.11 -8.27 -20.91
C PRO A 184 -9.90 -8.90 -20.24
N ALA A 185 -9.15 -9.73 -20.97
CA ALA A 185 -7.93 -10.36 -20.47
C ALA A 185 -6.85 -9.32 -20.10
N LYS A 186 -6.66 -8.29 -20.94
CA LYS A 186 -5.66 -7.24 -20.69
C LYS A 186 -6.08 -6.33 -19.53
N ILE A 187 -7.37 -6.01 -19.44
CA ILE A 187 -7.90 -5.26 -18.28
C ILE A 187 -7.70 -6.07 -17.00
N GLY A 188 -7.97 -7.38 -17.04
CA GLY A 188 -7.76 -8.28 -15.89
C GLY A 188 -6.30 -8.34 -15.46
N GLU A 189 -5.36 -8.52 -16.40
CA GLU A 189 -3.92 -8.51 -16.14
C GLU A 189 -3.46 -7.22 -15.45
N MET A 190 -3.85 -6.07 -15.99
CA MET A 190 -3.49 -4.78 -15.41
C MET A 190 -4.19 -4.52 -14.08
N SER A 191 -5.41 -5.01 -13.90
CA SER A 191 -6.11 -4.95 -12.61
C SER A 191 -5.42 -5.76 -11.54
N LEU A 192 -4.89 -6.95 -11.84
CA LEU A 192 -4.10 -7.73 -10.87
C LEU A 192 -2.86 -6.96 -10.39
N ILE A 193 -2.14 -6.30 -11.29
CA ILE A 193 -1.00 -5.46 -10.93
C ILE A 193 -1.47 -4.26 -10.11
N LEU A 194 -2.59 -3.65 -10.50
CA LEU A 194 -3.13 -2.46 -9.85
C LEU A 194 -3.65 -2.75 -8.44
N PHE A 195 -4.10 -3.98 -8.14
CA PHE A 195 -4.49 -4.37 -6.78
C PHE A 195 -3.39 -4.08 -5.77
N PHE A 196 -2.12 -4.18 -6.15
CA PHE A 196 -0.99 -3.85 -5.26
C PHE A 196 -1.05 -2.40 -4.76
N ALA A 197 -1.57 -1.45 -5.55
CA ALA A 197 -1.71 -0.06 -5.14
C ALA A 197 -2.81 0.16 -4.07
N PHE A 198 -3.75 -0.76 -3.96
CA PHE A 198 -4.87 -0.69 -3.01
C PHE A 198 -4.65 -1.54 -1.74
N VAL A 199 -3.66 -2.46 -1.76
CA VAL A 199 -3.30 -3.30 -0.61
C VAL A 199 -2.70 -2.45 0.50
N GLY A 200 -3.00 -2.79 1.75
CA GLY A 200 -2.45 -2.15 2.94
C GLY A 200 -3.50 -1.66 3.93
N ALA A 201 -4.73 -1.39 3.49
CA ALA A 201 -5.81 -0.97 4.38
C ALA A 201 -6.11 -2.02 5.46
N GLU A 202 -6.02 -3.30 5.12
CA GLU A 202 -6.19 -4.44 6.01
C GLU A 202 -5.14 -4.48 7.14
N LYS A 203 -3.97 -3.88 6.93
CA LYS A 203 -2.94 -3.78 7.98
C LYS A 203 -3.37 -2.86 9.12
N GLY A 204 -4.26 -1.89 8.84
CA GLY A 204 -4.85 -1.03 9.86
C GLY A 204 -5.68 -1.81 10.88
N LEU A 205 -6.25 -2.95 10.47
CA LEU A 205 -7.03 -3.83 11.34
C LEU A 205 -6.21 -4.50 12.45
N SER A 206 -4.90 -4.62 12.29
CA SER A 206 -4.01 -5.12 13.33
C SER A 206 -3.98 -4.22 14.58
N LEU A 207 -4.37 -2.95 14.43
CA LEU A 207 -4.47 -1.96 15.49
C LEU A 207 -5.84 -1.94 16.17
N SER A 208 -6.78 -2.81 15.80
CA SER A 208 -8.14 -2.83 16.37
C SER A 208 -8.16 -2.93 17.90
N GLY A 209 -7.18 -3.63 18.50
CA GLY A 209 -7.00 -3.71 19.95
C GLY A 209 -6.60 -2.41 20.65
N GLU A 210 -6.12 -1.41 19.90
CA GLU A 210 -5.68 -0.10 20.40
C GLU A 210 -6.69 1.02 20.13
N VAL A 211 -7.80 0.70 19.45
CA VAL A 211 -8.84 1.68 19.09
C VAL A 211 -9.75 1.96 20.28
N ILE A 212 -10.04 3.26 20.47
CA ILE A 212 -11.03 3.73 21.45
C ILE A 212 -12.42 3.55 20.82
N HIS A 213 -13.29 2.79 21.45
CA HIS A 213 -14.62 2.43 20.92
C HIS A 213 -14.53 1.71 19.55
N PRO A 214 -13.99 0.50 19.53
CA PRO A 214 -13.91 -0.31 18.31
C PRO A 214 -15.28 -0.75 17.80
#